data_d633b079bc666136d0d9130c258118bc
#
_entry.id   d633b079bc666136d0d9130c258118bc
#
_cell.length_a   1.000
_cell.length_b   1.000
_cell.length_c   1.000
_cell.angle_alpha   90.00
_cell.angle_beta   90.00
_cell.angle_gamma   90.00
#
_symmetry.space_group_name_H-M   'P 1'
#
loop_
_entity.id
_entity.type
_entity.pdbx_description
1 polymer ?
#
loop_
_entity_poly.entity_id
_entity_poly.type
_entity_poly.pdbx_seq_one_letter_code
_entity_poly.pdbx_strand_id
1 'polypeptide(L)'
;MTGRAADVIQAAHTAADVAIRLMRPGNLSQDIAKKVEAAFRDYDVRGVDGIQTSIFGKDEIQGKKKLAFGGDAQSRPDACKLEENEVYGVDIVVTTSPEGKSKSDDEHTSLYRKTNSTYLLKMATSRKVFSEIQKKAGAFPFNLRALEDEKRARMGVQECANHGLVTPFQVLLDASSSALTAQVFFTVAVSPKGAIRLTPAP
;
A
#
# COMPACT_ATOMS: atom_id res chain seq x y z
N MET A 1 24.93 -5.52 -5.23
CA MET A 1 23.98 -6.26 -6.08
C MET A 1 24.22 -5.82 -7.51
N THR A 2 24.22 -6.71 -8.49
CA THR A 2 24.50 -6.44 -9.89
C THR A 2 23.50 -7.19 -10.79
N GLY A 3 23.42 -6.80 -12.08
CA GLY A 3 22.54 -7.43 -13.06
C GLY A 3 21.06 -7.07 -12.86
N ARG A 4 20.16 -7.86 -13.42
CA ARG A 4 18.72 -7.58 -13.53
C ARG A 4 18.04 -7.21 -12.20
N ALA A 5 18.44 -7.83 -11.10
CA ALA A 5 17.90 -7.49 -9.78
C ALA A 5 18.27 -6.06 -9.33
N ALA A 6 19.48 -5.61 -9.68
CA ALA A 6 19.88 -4.22 -9.39
C ALA A 6 19.09 -3.23 -10.25
N ASP A 7 18.82 -3.56 -11.52
CA ASP A 7 18.05 -2.73 -12.43
C ASP A 7 16.61 -2.52 -11.92
N VAL A 8 15.98 -3.58 -11.41
CA VAL A 8 14.61 -3.52 -10.86
C VAL A 8 14.55 -2.62 -9.62
N ILE A 9 15.54 -2.72 -8.73
CA ILE A 9 15.64 -1.85 -7.54
C ILE A 9 15.86 -0.40 -7.99
N GLN A 10 16.78 -0.18 -8.92
CA GLN A 10 17.08 1.16 -9.43
C GLN A 10 15.87 1.79 -10.12
N ALA A 11 15.08 0.98 -10.85
CA ALA A 11 13.82 1.42 -11.46
C ALA A 11 12.85 1.95 -10.42
N ALA A 12 12.65 1.21 -9.32
CA ALA A 12 11.77 1.62 -8.23
C ALA A 12 12.22 2.94 -7.59
N HIS A 13 13.53 3.10 -7.34
CA HIS A 13 14.09 4.33 -6.80
C HIS A 13 13.97 5.51 -7.76
N THR A 14 14.29 5.32 -9.05
CA THR A 14 14.15 6.37 -10.07
C THR A 14 12.70 6.83 -10.17
N ALA A 15 11.76 5.89 -10.16
CA ALA A 15 10.33 6.19 -10.17
C ALA A 15 9.89 6.97 -8.92
N ALA A 16 10.43 6.62 -7.75
CA ALA A 16 10.16 7.36 -6.51
C ALA A 16 10.65 8.81 -6.60
N ASP A 17 11.84 9.05 -7.13
CA ASP A 17 12.38 10.39 -7.34
C ASP A 17 11.54 11.19 -8.34
N VAL A 18 11.09 10.58 -9.42
CA VAL A 18 10.18 11.20 -10.39
C VAL A 18 8.85 11.56 -9.72
N ALA A 19 8.26 10.64 -8.96
CA ALA A 19 7.01 10.88 -8.25
C ALA A 19 7.13 12.07 -7.28
N ILE A 20 8.15 12.12 -6.44
CA ILE A 20 8.37 13.21 -5.48
C ILE A 20 8.46 14.56 -6.20
N ARG A 21 9.21 14.64 -7.31
CA ARG A 21 9.36 15.88 -8.07
C ARG A 21 8.06 16.38 -8.69
N LEU A 22 7.15 15.46 -9.02
CA LEU A 22 5.89 15.75 -9.70
C LEU A 22 4.71 15.95 -8.73
N MET A 23 4.81 15.50 -7.48
CA MET A 23 3.77 15.67 -6.47
C MET A 23 3.76 17.12 -5.96
N ARG A 24 3.14 17.99 -6.76
CA ARG A 24 2.99 19.43 -6.49
C ARG A 24 1.53 19.82 -6.53
N PRO A 25 1.13 20.86 -5.78
CA PRO A 25 -0.23 21.37 -5.87
C PRO A 25 -0.61 21.72 -7.32
N GLY A 26 -1.79 21.31 -7.71
CA GLY A 26 -2.31 21.56 -9.05
C GLY A 26 -2.03 20.48 -10.07
N ASN A 27 -1.07 19.60 -9.87
CA ASN A 27 -0.81 18.50 -10.80
C ASN A 27 -1.91 17.42 -10.71
N LEU A 28 -2.21 16.82 -11.86
CA LEU A 28 -3.18 15.72 -11.97
C LEU A 28 -2.49 14.38 -11.69
N SER A 29 -3.18 13.52 -10.94
CA SER A 29 -2.71 12.17 -10.61
C SER A 29 -2.34 11.34 -11.85
N GLN A 30 -3.12 11.45 -12.92
CA GLN A 30 -2.88 10.75 -14.18
C GLN A 30 -1.60 11.21 -14.91
N ASP A 31 -1.28 12.51 -14.85
CA ASP A 31 -0.07 13.04 -15.49
C ASP A 31 1.18 12.63 -14.72
N ILE A 32 1.09 12.57 -13.40
CA ILE A 32 2.15 12.04 -12.55
C ILE A 32 2.37 10.56 -12.89
N ALA A 33 1.30 9.76 -12.94
CA ALA A 33 1.38 8.34 -13.25
C ALA A 33 2.04 8.07 -14.61
N LYS A 34 1.64 8.78 -15.67
CA LYS A 34 2.24 8.64 -17.00
C LYS A 34 3.76 8.87 -17.01
N LYS A 35 4.24 9.87 -16.25
CA LYS A 35 5.68 10.18 -16.18
C LYS A 35 6.45 9.18 -15.34
N VAL A 36 5.86 8.67 -14.26
CA VAL A 36 6.45 7.59 -13.46
C VAL A 36 6.54 6.30 -14.28
N GLU A 37 5.49 5.96 -15.02
CA GLU A 37 5.49 4.79 -15.92
C GLU A 37 6.47 4.92 -17.07
N ALA A 38 6.77 6.13 -17.54
CA ALA A 38 7.84 6.33 -18.53
C ALA A 38 9.20 5.91 -17.97
N ALA A 39 9.48 6.25 -16.69
CA ALA A 39 10.72 5.82 -16.04
C ALA A 39 10.82 4.28 -15.89
N PHE A 40 9.70 3.56 -15.77
CA PHE A 40 9.71 2.10 -15.75
C PHE A 40 10.21 1.50 -17.06
N ARG A 41 9.84 2.12 -18.20
CA ARG A 41 10.21 1.61 -19.53
C ARG A 41 11.71 1.66 -19.79
N ASP A 42 12.42 2.63 -19.21
CA ASP A 42 13.87 2.76 -19.36
C ASP A 42 14.63 1.58 -18.74
N TYR A 43 14.00 0.86 -17.81
CA TYR A 43 14.54 -0.32 -17.13
C TYR A 43 13.85 -1.63 -17.57
N ASP A 44 12.97 -1.58 -18.56
CA ASP A 44 12.19 -2.72 -19.03
C ASP A 44 11.43 -3.42 -17.89
N VAL A 45 10.79 -2.63 -17.01
CA VAL A 45 9.91 -3.08 -15.93
C VAL A 45 8.53 -2.45 -16.06
N ARG A 46 7.58 -2.98 -15.32
CA ARG A 46 6.20 -2.46 -15.24
C ARG A 46 5.77 -2.25 -13.80
N GLY A 47 4.87 -1.30 -13.59
CA GLY A 47 4.16 -1.17 -12.31
C GLY A 47 3.19 -2.33 -12.11
N VAL A 48 3.11 -2.84 -10.88
CA VAL A 48 2.19 -3.93 -10.50
C VAL A 48 0.77 -3.40 -10.42
N ASP A 49 -0.17 -4.13 -11.03
CA ASP A 49 -1.59 -3.78 -10.99
C ASP A 49 -2.18 -3.93 -9.58
N GLY A 50 -3.14 -3.06 -9.26
CA GLY A 50 -3.82 -3.06 -7.96
C GLY A 50 -3.09 -2.30 -6.84
N ILE A 51 -1.83 -1.91 -7.03
CA ILE A 51 -1.08 -1.11 -6.05
C ILE A 51 -1.46 0.36 -6.17
N GLN A 52 -1.83 0.97 -5.06
CA GLN A 52 -2.32 2.34 -5.03
C GLN A 52 -1.62 3.18 -3.96
N THR A 53 -1.08 4.31 -4.38
CA THR A 53 -0.73 5.44 -3.52
C THR A 53 -2.03 6.10 -3.04
N SER A 54 -2.19 6.32 -1.75
CA SER A 54 -3.40 6.90 -1.18
C SER A 54 -3.10 8.14 -0.35
N ILE A 55 -4.05 9.07 -0.35
CA ILE A 55 -4.02 10.19 0.60
C ILE A 55 -4.25 9.65 2.02
N PHE A 56 -3.52 10.21 2.98
CA PHE A 56 -3.67 9.94 4.40
C PHE A 56 -4.45 11.05 5.08
N GLY A 57 -5.41 10.67 5.91
CA GLY A 57 -6.11 11.56 6.82
C GLY A 57 -5.79 11.23 8.28
N LYS A 58 -6.40 11.97 9.20
CA LYS A 58 -6.33 11.62 10.61
C LYS A 58 -7.03 10.26 10.82
N ASP A 59 -6.29 9.30 11.33
CA ASP A 59 -6.75 7.91 11.56
C ASP A 59 -7.24 7.19 10.29
N GLU A 60 -6.85 7.66 9.09
CA GLU A 60 -7.23 7.10 7.80
C GLU A 60 -5.98 6.92 6.92
N ILE A 61 -5.70 5.68 6.53
CA ILE A 61 -4.55 5.33 5.66
C ILE A 61 -4.94 5.06 4.21
N GLN A 62 -6.22 5.07 3.90
CA GLN A 62 -6.78 4.84 2.56
C GLN A 62 -7.89 5.84 2.29
N GLY A 63 -7.49 7.09 2.06
CA GLY A 63 -8.44 8.14 1.72
C GLY A 63 -8.94 8.07 0.28
N LYS A 64 -9.80 9.01 -0.08
CA LYS A 64 -10.52 9.02 -1.37
C LYS A 64 -9.61 9.31 -2.57
N LYS A 65 -8.63 10.21 -2.43
CA LYS A 65 -7.70 10.53 -3.53
C LYS A 65 -6.64 9.44 -3.63
N LYS A 66 -6.50 8.89 -4.82
CA LYS A 66 -5.59 7.77 -5.09
C LYS A 66 -4.83 7.99 -6.39
N LEU A 67 -3.62 7.44 -6.46
CA LEU A 67 -2.80 7.34 -7.66
C LEU A 67 -2.40 5.87 -7.86
N ALA A 68 -2.32 5.43 -9.10
CA ALA A 68 -1.79 4.11 -9.44
C ALA A 68 -0.70 4.29 -10.50
N PHE A 69 0.41 3.57 -10.32
CA PHE A 69 1.57 3.61 -11.21
C PHE A 69 1.70 2.32 -12.05
N GLY A 70 0.64 1.55 -12.15
CA GLY A 70 0.55 0.32 -12.92
C GLY A 70 -0.88 0.01 -13.29
N GLY A 71 -1.08 -1.15 -13.91
CA GLY A 71 -2.39 -1.63 -14.31
C GLY A 71 -2.96 -0.99 -15.58
N ASP A 72 -4.05 -1.57 -16.04
CA ASP A 72 -4.77 -1.10 -17.23
C ASP A 72 -5.56 0.17 -16.92
N ALA A 73 -5.91 0.91 -17.97
CA ALA A 73 -6.66 2.16 -17.84
C ALA A 73 -8.00 2.01 -17.09
N GLN A 74 -8.61 0.82 -17.16
CA GLN A 74 -9.89 0.52 -16.50
C GLN A 74 -9.75 0.21 -14.99
N SER A 75 -8.56 -0.22 -14.54
CA SER A 75 -8.28 -0.52 -13.13
C SER A 75 -7.76 0.69 -12.34
N ARG A 76 -7.51 1.81 -13.03
CA ARG A 76 -6.97 3.01 -12.40
C ARG A 76 -8.02 3.79 -11.64
N PRO A 77 -7.64 4.41 -10.51
CA PRO A 77 -8.52 5.32 -9.79
C PRO A 77 -8.86 6.56 -10.62
N ASP A 78 -9.98 7.18 -10.29
CA ASP A 78 -10.39 8.44 -10.90
C ASP A 78 -9.31 9.50 -10.79
N ALA A 79 -9.22 10.33 -11.84
CA ALA A 79 -8.28 11.45 -11.85
C ALA A 79 -8.57 12.42 -10.71
N CYS A 80 -7.55 12.75 -9.95
CA CYS A 80 -7.65 13.75 -8.90
C CYS A 80 -6.52 14.79 -9.02
N LYS A 81 -6.82 15.98 -8.55
CA LYS A 81 -5.83 17.06 -8.47
C LYS A 81 -5.24 17.08 -7.07
N LEU A 82 -3.91 17.18 -6.99
CA LEU A 82 -3.23 17.30 -5.71
C LEU A 82 -3.38 18.73 -5.18
N GLU A 83 -3.58 18.84 -3.86
CA GLU A 83 -3.76 20.10 -3.16
C GLU A 83 -2.68 20.29 -2.09
N GLU A 84 -2.55 21.52 -1.62
CA GLU A 84 -1.62 21.85 -0.54
C GLU A 84 -2.03 21.19 0.77
N ASN A 85 -1.03 20.83 1.58
CA ASN A 85 -1.18 20.18 2.89
C ASN A 85 -1.76 18.77 2.86
N GLU A 86 -1.87 18.15 1.68
CA GLU A 86 -2.18 16.74 1.56
C GLU A 86 -0.97 15.88 1.88
N VAL A 87 -1.21 14.75 2.53
CA VAL A 87 -0.18 13.75 2.86
C VAL A 87 -0.52 12.47 2.12
N TYR A 88 0.47 11.88 1.44
CA TYR A 88 0.31 10.65 0.67
C TYR A 88 1.27 9.57 1.14
N GLY A 89 0.76 8.35 1.30
CA GLY A 89 1.59 7.15 1.35
C GLY A 89 1.85 6.67 -0.07
N VAL A 90 3.06 6.97 -0.58
CA VAL A 90 3.44 6.62 -1.95
C VAL A 90 3.96 5.19 -1.96
N ASP A 91 3.29 4.33 -2.70
CA ASP A 91 3.64 2.92 -2.87
C ASP A 91 3.95 2.65 -4.35
N ILE A 92 5.20 2.33 -4.62
CA ILE A 92 5.69 2.02 -5.96
C ILE A 92 6.20 0.60 -5.96
N VAL A 93 5.52 -0.27 -6.68
CA VAL A 93 5.91 -1.67 -6.87
C VAL A 93 6.13 -1.91 -8.34
N VAL A 94 7.32 -2.39 -8.68
CA VAL A 94 7.70 -2.70 -10.07
C VAL A 94 8.04 -4.18 -10.21
N THR A 95 7.77 -4.73 -11.37
CA THR A 95 8.02 -6.14 -11.70
C THR A 95 8.65 -6.27 -13.08
N THR A 96 9.43 -7.35 -13.25
CA THR A 96 9.92 -7.78 -14.57
C THR A 96 8.89 -8.59 -15.35
N SER A 97 7.75 -8.90 -14.75
CA SER A 97 6.64 -9.59 -15.42
C SER A 97 6.10 -8.72 -16.57
N PRO A 98 5.95 -9.27 -17.80
CA PRO A 98 5.48 -8.49 -18.94
C PRO A 98 4.03 -8.02 -18.80
N GLU A 99 3.23 -8.67 -17.97
CA GLU A 99 1.83 -8.30 -17.74
C GLU A 99 1.64 -7.35 -16.56
N GLY A 100 2.56 -7.35 -15.59
CA GLY A 100 2.42 -6.55 -14.35
C GLY A 100 1.27 -7.01 -13.46
N LYS A 101 0.73 -8.21 -13.68
CA LYS A 101 -0.41 -8.74 -12.92
C LYS A 101 0.03 -9.39 -11.63
N SER A 102 -0.77 -9.19 -10.60
CA SER A 102 -0.66 -9.89 -9.32
C SER A 102 -1.84 -10.84 -9.09
N LYS A 103 -1.61 -11.85 -8.26
CA LYS A 103 -2.65 -12.74 -7.73
C LYS A 103 -2.65 -12.66 -6.22
N SER A 104 -3.83 -12.75 -5.63
CA SER A 104 -3.99 -12.79 -4.17
C SER A 104 -3.65 -14.17 -3.61
N ASP A 105 -3.00 -14.19 -2.44
CA ASP A 105 -2.78 -15.36 -1.63
C ASP A 105 -3.30 -15.08 -0.21
N ASP A 106 -4.54 -15.47 0.04
CA ASP A 106 -5.22 -15.18 1.30
C ASP A 106 -4.77 -16.08 2.46
N GLU A 107 -4.10 -17.20 2.18
CA GLU A 107 -3.69 -18.17 3.21
C GLU A 107 -2.55 -17.64 4.10
N HIS A 108 -1.76 -16.71 3.62
CA HIS A 108 -0.54 -16.23 4.30
C HIS A 108 -0.69 -14.86 4.96
N THR A 109 -1.90 -14.32 5.04
CA THR A 109 -2.15 -13.01 5.66
C THR A 109 -1.76 -12.99 7.14
N SER A 110 -0.93 -12.04 7.51
CA SER A 110 -0.55 -11.77 8.90
C SER A 110 -0.87 -10.34 9.34
N LEU A 111 -1.31 -9.49 8.41
CA LEU A 111 -1.60 -8.08 8.62
C LEU A 111 -3.10 -7.82 8.51
N TYR A 112 -3.65 -7.12 9.49
CA TYR A 112 -5.07 -6.82 9.59
C TYR A 112 -5.29 -5.35 9.93
N ARG A 113 -6.48 -4.86 9.64
CA ARG A 113 -6.95 -3.54 10.03
C ARG A 113 -8.33 -3.64 10.67
N LYS A 114 -8.55 -2.92 11.77
CA LYS A 114 -9.87 -2.76 12.38
C LYS A 114 -10.79 -1.97 11.43
N THR A 115 -12.04 -2.38 11.35
CA THR A 115 -13.10 -1.67 10.62
C THR A 115 -13.93 -0.80 11.57
N ASN A 116 -14.88 -0.07 11.02
CA ASN A 116 -15.86 0.69 11.80
C ASN A 116 -17.13 -0.11 12.12
N SER A 117 -17.16 -1.39 11.73
CA SER A 117 -18.29 -2.29 12.04
C SER A 117 -18.34 -2.59 13.55
N THR A 118 -19.55 -2.85 14.04
CA THR A 118 -19.81 -3.25 15.40
C THR A 118 -20.51 -4.61 15.42
N TYR A 119 -20.03 -5.49 16.27
CA TYR A 119 -20.63 -6.81 16.47
C TYR A 119 -20.35 -7.30 17.89
N LEU A 120 -21.32 -7.97 18.51
CA LEU A 120 -21.16 -8.55 19.84
C LEU A 120 -20.52 -9.95 19.71
N LEU A 121 -19.19 -10.00 19.86
CA LEU A 121 -18.41 -11.23 19.82
C LEU A 121 -18.86 -12.22 20.91
N LYS A 122 -19.09 -13.46 20.53
CA LYS A 122 -19.58 -14.52 21.44
C LYS A 122 -18.45 -15.11 22.28
N MET A 123 -17.29 -15.37 21.69
CA MET A 123 -16.18 -15.99 22.42
C MET A 123 -15.44 -14.99 23.31
N ALA A 124 -15.15 -15.39 24.54
CA ALA A 124 -14.38 -14.56 25.48
C ALA A 124 -12.97 -14.24 24.96
N THR A 125 -12.33 -15.18 24.29
CA THR A 125 -11.02 -15.00 23.67
C THR A 125 -11.06 -13.91 22.61
N SER A 126 -12.03 -13.92 21.72
CA SER A 126 -12.17 -12.92 20.65
C SER A 126 -12.46 -11.53 21.21
N ARG A 127 -13.26 -11.43 22.28
CA ARG A 127 -13.48 -10.15 22.97
C ARG A 127 -12.18 -9.57 23.55
N LYS A 128 -11.35 -10.42 24.18
CA LYS A 128 -10.04 -9.98 24.72
C LYS A 128 -9.12 -9.52 23.60
N VAL A 129 -8.98 -10.32 22.54
CA VAL A 129 -8.15 -9.99 21.37
C VAL A 129 -8.63 -8.69 20.71
N PHE A 130 -9.92 -8.53 20.50
CA PHE A 130 -10.47 -7.30 19.91
C PHE A 130 -10.23 -6.06 20.79
N SER A 131 -10.40 -6.19 22.11
CA SER A 131 -10.07 -5.12 23.05
C SER A 131 -8.58 -4.74 23.02
N GLU A 132 -7.70 -5.73 22.88
CA GLU A 132 -6.27 -5.49 22.74
C GLU A 132 -5.94 -4.77 21.42
N ILE A 133 -6.54 -5.20 20.31
CA ILE A 133 -6.41 -4.53 19.00
C ILE A 133 -6.83 -3.06 19.11
N GLN A 134 -7.96 -2.78 19.72
CA GLN A 134 -8.44 -1.41 19.90
C GLN A 134 -7.47 -0.54 20.71
N LYS A 135 -6.86 -1.10 21.75
CA LYS A 135 -5.91 -0.38 22.61
C LYS A 135 -4.55 -0.15 21.93
N LYS A 136 -4.02 -1.15 21.24
CA LYS A 136 -2.67 -1.12 20.67
C LYS A 136 -2.60 -0.50 19.28
N ALA A 137 -3.55 -0.83 18.41
CA ALA A 137 -3.54 -0.42 17.01
C ALA A 137 -4.54 0.69 16.67
N GLY A 138 -5.68 0.76 17.37
CA GLY A 138 -6.71 1.76 17.07
C GLY A 138 -7.23 1.62 15.63
N ALA A 139 -7.01 2.63 14.82
CA ALA A 139 -7.39 2.66 13.39
C ALA A 139 -6.30 2.13 12.45
N PHE A 140 -5.08 1.91 12.95
CA PHE A 140 -3.93 1.51 12.14
C PHE A 140 -3.88 0.00 11.88
N PRO A 141 -3.18 -0.42 10.82
CA PRO A 141 -2.88 -1.83 10.60
C PRO A 141 -2.07 -2.43 11.75
N PHE A 142 -2.29 -3.72 12.01
CA PHE A 142 -1.56 -4.46 13.02
C PHE A 142 -1.18 -5.85 12.53
N ASN A 143 -0.05 -6.34 13.03
CA ASN A 143 0.38 -7.72 12.83
C ASN A 143 -0.02 -8.56 14.04
N LEU A 144 -0.39 -9.82 13.84
CA LEU A 144 -0.75 -10.74 14.93
C LEU A 144 0.38 -10.92 15.95
N ARG A 145 1.64 -10.82 15.52
CA ARG A 145 2.82 -10.89 16.41
C ARG A 145 2.97 -9.70 17.36
N ALA A 146 2.30 -8.57 17.07
CA ALA A 146 2.31 -7.41 17.96
C ALA A 146 1.36 -7.56 19.15
N LEU A 147 0.50 -8.59 19.13
CA LEU A 147 -0.42 -8.90 20.21
C LEU A 147 0.26 -9.79 21.27
N GLU A 148 -0.28 -9.80 22.50
CA GLU A 148 0.34 -10.49 23.65
C GLU A 148 0.52 -11.98 23.45
N ASP A 149 -0.43 -12.64 22.78
CA ASP A 149 -0.41 -14.07 22.50
C ASP A 149 -0.83 -14.32 21.06
N GLU A 150 0.14 -14.61 20.21
CA GLU A 150 -0.11 -14.83 18.77
C GLU A 150 -1.07 -15.98 18.48
N LYS A 151 -1.04 -17.06 19.27
CA LYS A 151 -1.95 -18.21 19.07
C LYS A 151 -3.39 -17.84 19.37
N ARG A 152 -3.62 -17.15 20.49
CA ARG A 152 -4.94 -16.61 20.83
C ARG A 152 -5.38 -15.55 19.85
N ALA A 153 -4.47 -14.68 19.42
CA ALA A 153 -4.74 -13.65 18.44
C ALA A 153 -5.24 -14.25 17.13
N ARG A 154 -4.59 -15.29 16.64
CA ARG A 154 -4.97 -15.98 15.41
C ARG A 154 -6.39 -16.55 15.48
N MET A 155 -6.76 -17.19 16.59
CA MET A 155 -8.11 -17.69 16.79
C MET A 155 -9.13 -16.57 16.95
N GLY A 156 -8.82 -15.55 17.75
CA GLY A 156 -9.74 -14.44 18.02
C GLY A 156 -9.97 -13.55 16.81
N VAL A 157 -8.93 -13.30 16.01
CA VAL A 157 -9.03 -12.49 14.79
C VAL A 157 -9.87 -13.18 13.73
N GLN A 158 -9.86 -14.51 13.66
CA GLN A 158 -10.71 -15.24 12.72
C GLN A 158 -12.21 -14.95 12.94
N GLU A 159 -12.68 -14.99 14.19
CA GLU A 159 -14.07 -14.60 14.50
C GLU A 159 -14.31 -13.12 14.18
N CYS A 160 -13.36 -12.24 14.52
CA CYS A 160 -13.47 -10.82 14.19
C CYS A 160 -13.55 -10.57 12.69
N ALA A 161 -12.78 -11.30 11.87
CA ALA A 161 -12.80 -11.19 10.42
C ALA A 161 -14.13 -11.72 9.83
N ASN A 162 -14.62 -12.87 10.30
CA ASN A 162 -15.88 -13.44 9.87
C ASN A 162 -17.09 -12.52 10.13
N HIS A 163 -17.00 -11.68 11.16
CA HIS A 163 -18.03 -10.69 11.49
C HIS A 163 -17.70 -9.27 11.01
N GLY A 164 -16.67 -9.11 10.17
CA GLY A 164 -16.31 -7.83 9.55
C GLY A 164 -15.77 -6.78 10.53
N LEU A 165 -15.34 -7.17 11.73
CA LEU A 165 -14.72 -6.24 12.70
C LEU A 165 -13.28 -5.89 12.35
N VAL A 166 -12.60 -6.80 11.67
CA VAL A 166 -11.28 -6.59 11.09
C VAL A 166 -11.26 -7.07 9.64
N THR A 167 -10.44 -6.43 8.82
CA THR A 167 -10.21 -6.84 7.43
C THR A 167 -8.77 -7.29 7.28
N PRO A 168 -8.52 -8.49 6.71
CA PRO A 168 -7.18 -8.92 6.34
C PRO A 168 -6.65 -8.07 5.18
N PHE A 169 -5.35 -7.77 5.19
CA PHE A 169 -4.67 -7.29 4.00
C PHE A 169 -4.33 -8.48 3.11
N GLN A 170 -4.61 -8.36 1.84
CA GLN A 170 -4.26 -9.38 0.86
C GLN A 170 -2.75 -9.46 0.69
N VAL A 171 -2.22 -10.67 0.63
CA VAL A 171 -0.85 -10.93 0.20
C VAL A 171 -0.89 -11.04 -1.32
N LEU A 172 -0.11 -10.20 -1.99
CA LEU A 172 -0.02 -10.21 -3.44
C LEU A 172 1.25 -10.93 -3.87
N LEU A 173 1.09 -11.88 -4.76
CA LEU A 173 2.18 -12.58 -5.43
C LEU A 173 2.20 -12.15 -6.91
N ASP A 174 3.40 -12.07 -7.50
CA ASP A 174 3.48 -11.90 -8.94
C ASP A 174 2.85 -13.10 -9.66
N ALA A 175 2.14 -12.86 -10.74
CA ALA A 175 1.53 -13.93 -11.52
C ALA A 175 2.59 -14.86 -12.12
N SER A 176 3.78 -14.36 -12.41
CA SER A 176 4.95 -15.11 -12.89
C SER A 176 5.86 -15.47 -11.72
N SER A 177 6.11 -16.76 -11.52
CA SER A 177 7.00 -17.26 -10.47
C SER A 177 8.48 -16.91 -10.65
N SER A 178 8.89 -16.51 -11.83
CA SER A 178 10.27 -16.12 -12.16
C SER A 178 10.48 -14.61 -12.16
N ALA A 179 9.42 -13.81 -11.96
CA ALA A 179 9.54 -12.37 -11.96
C ALA A 179 10.30 -11.87 -10.73
N LEU A 180 11.07 -10.80 -10.95
CA LEU A 180 11.70 -10.04 -9.88
C LEU A 180 10.82 -8.82 -9.60
N THR A 181 10.57 -8.55 -8.33
CA THR A 181 9.79 -7.38 -7.88
C THR A 181 10.63 -6.53 -6.93
N ALA A 182 10.44 -5.21 -7.01
CA ALA A 182 10.97 -4.27 -6.03
C ALA A 182 9.88 -3.31 -5.60
N GLN A 183 9.89 -2.93 -4.32
CA GLN A 183 8.96 -1.98 -3.73
C GLN A 183 9.71 -0.86 -3.04
N VAL A 184 9.25 0.37 -3.26
CA VAL A 184 9.66 1.54 -2.48
C VAL A 184 8.40 2.20 -1.92
N PHE A 185 8.31 2.24 -0.58
CA PHE A 185 7.22 2.89 0.13
C PHE A 185 7.75 4.06 0.95
N PHE A 186 7.12 5.21 0.85
CA PHE A 186 7.47 6.41 1.60
C PHE A 186 6.27 7.33 1.77
N THR A 187 6.37 8.26 2.72
CA THR A 187 5.32 9.26 2.97
C THR A 187 5.81 10.63 2.53
N VAL A 188 4.94 11.37 1.84
CA VAL A 188 5.20 12.75 1.42
C VAL A 188 4.08 13.67 1.85
N ALA A 189 4.44 14.92 2.16
CA ALA A 189 3.53 16.04 2.30
C ALA A 189 3.64 16.94 1.06
N VAL A 190 2.51 17.33 0.49
CA VAL A 190 2.42 18.25 -0.64
C VAL A 190 2.46 19.68 -0.11
N SER A 191 3.54 20.42 -0.38
CA SER A 191 3.69 21.81 0.02
C SER A 191 3.63 22.76 -1.19
N PRO A 192 3.45 24.07 -0.99
CA PRO A 192 3.47 25.06 -2.08
C PRO A 192 4.76 25.03 -2.91
N LYS A 193 5.87 24.65 -2.29
CA LYS A 193 7.20 24.57 -2.94
C LYS A 193 7.49 23.20 -3.57
N GLY A 194 6.62 22.21 -3.38
CA GLY A 194 6.76 20.84 -3.86
C GLY A 194 6.58 19.81 -2.75
N ALA A 195 6.79 18.54 -3.07
CA ALA A 195 6.65 17.47 -2.09
C ALA A 195 7.82 17.45 -1.10
N ILE A 196 7.49 17.23 0.17
CA ILE A 196 8.46 17.04 1.26
C ILE A 196 8.34 15.59 1.69
N ARG A 197 9.44 14.84 1.59
CA ARG A 197 9.48 13.47 2.10
C ARG A 197 9.53 13.47 3.62
N LEU A 198 8.61 12.75 4.25
CA LEU A 198 8.48 12.67 5.72
C LEU A 198 9.19 11.46 6.31
N THR A 199 9.38 10.40 5.52
CA THR A 199 10.11 9.20 5.93
C THR A 199 11.55 9.24 5.42
N PRO A 200 12.54 8.64 6.13
CA PRO A 200 13.90 8.60 5.65
C PRO A 200 14.01 7.92 4.28
N ALA A 201 15.06 8.24 3.53
CA ALA A 201 15.39 7.49 2.32
C ALA A 201 15.85 6.08 2.71
N PRO A 202 15.50 5.06 1.92
CA PRO A 202 15.99 3.71 2.12
C PRO A 202 17.50 3.61 1.90
#